data_7b536f891e30472ae75063b7fba595ec
#
_entry.id   7b536f891e30472ae75063b7fba595ec
#
_cell.length_a   1.000
_cell.length_b   1.000
_cell.length_c   1.000
_cell.angle_alpha   90.00
_cell.angle_beta   90.00
_cell.angle_gamma   90.00
#
_symmetry.space_group_name_H-M   'P 1'
#
loop_
_entity.id
_entity.type
_entity.pdbx_description
1 polymer ?
#
loop_
_entity_poly.entity_id
_entity_poly.type
_entity_poly.pdbx_seq_one_letter_code
_entity_poly.pdbx_strand_id
1 'polypeptide(L)'
;MKIVRFRLKPEAETFYGVLDGLSIKRLSAEPYDGLHFTGDEYATDSVIFDAPCEPSKIVAVGKNYRAHADEMGEGFPPEPLLFLKPSTSVIACGEAVIYPEISHRLDYEGELAVVIGKRAHNVQKGSSAEYIFGYTCLNDVTARDIQK
;
A
#
# COMPACT_ATOMS: atom_id res chain seq x y z
N MET A 1 -0.76 11.36 11.89
CA MET A 1 0.54 10.69 12.05
C MET A 1 0.84 9.94 10.77
N LYS A 2 2.10 9.97 10.31
CA LYS A 2 2.54 9.23 9.11
C LYS A 2 3.59 8.21 9.54
N ILE A 3 3.33 6.94 9.27
CA ILE A 3 4.30 5.86 9.48
C ILE A 3 4.95 5.58 8.13
N VAL A 4 6.27 5.42 8.16
CA VAL A 4 7.09 5.14 6.99
C VAL A 4 7.96 3.92 7.23
N ARG A 5 8.30 3.25 6.15
CA ARG A 5 9.29 2.19 6.12
C ARG A 5 10.44 2.65 5.24
N PHE A 6 11.67 2.46 5.69
CA PHE A 6 12.83 3.06 5.07
C PHE A 6 14.11 2.26 5.31
N ARG A 7 15.10 2.49 4.45
CA ARG A 7 16.47 1.96 4.56
C ARG A 7 17.46 3.11 4.67
N LEU A 8 18.53 2.89 5.42
CA LEU A 8 19.69 3.77 5.45
C LEU A 8 20.60 3.46 4.23
N LYS A 9 21.18 4.49 3.63
CA LYS A 9 22.17 4.31 2.57
C LYS A 9 23.55 4.03 3.19
N PRO A 10 24.32 3.04 2.74
CA PRO A 10 24.06 2.05 1.68
C PRO A 10 23.45 0.72 2.17
N GLU A 11 22.93 0.68 3.38
CA GLU A 11 22.49 -0.54 4.06
C GLU A 11 21.21 -1.12 3.43
N ALA A 12 21.07 -2.44 3.53
CA ALA A 12 19.90 -3.15 3.04
C ALA A 12 18.81 -3.37 4.12
N GLU A 13 19.16 -3.11 5.39
CA GLU A 13 18.23 -3.30 6.50
C GLU A 13 17.11 -2.25 6.47
N THR A 14 15.88 -2.73 6.61
CA THR A 14 14.67 -1.89 6.59
C THR A 14 14.19 -1.62 8.00
N PHE A 15 13.81 -0.38 8.25
CA PHE A 15 13.30 0.12 9.52
C PHE A 15 11.92 0.74 9.36
N TYR A 16 11.18 0.81 10.46
CA TYR A 16 9.98 1.61 10.57
C TYR A 16 10.26 2.91 11.32
N GLY A 17 9.51 3.95 11.02
CA GLY A 17 9.60 5.23 11.70
C GLY A 17 8.34 6.07 11.58
N VAL A 18 8.27 7.09 12.43
CA VAL A 18 7.24 8.13 12.37
C VAL A 18 7.82 9.34 11.66
N LEU A 19 7.22 9.73 10.54
CA LEU A 19 7.60 10.93 9.80
C LEU A 19 6.98 12.17 10.43
N ASP A 20 7.83 13.12 10.79
CA ASP A 20 7.49 14.42 11.36
C ASP A 20 8.23 15.52 10.57
N GLY A 21 7.52 16.22 9.70
CA GLY A 21 8.14 17.17 8.77
C GLY A 21 9.19 16.50 7.87
N LEU A 22 10.45 16.89 8.02
CA LEU A 22 11.60 16.32 7.29
C LEU A 22 12.45 15.37 8.14
N SER A 23 11.99 15.00 9.34
CA SER A 23 12.64 14.06 10.23
C SER A 23 11.83 12.77 10.39
N ILE A 24 12.54 11.66 10.53
CA ILE A 24 11.98 10.33 10.77
C ILE A 24 12.48 9.86 12.12
N LYS A 25 11.56 9.65 13.07
CA LYS A 25 11.84 9.05 14.37
C LYS A 25 11.75 7.54 14.26
N ARG A 26 12.89 6.85 14.39
CA ARG A 26 12.98 5.39 14.21
C ARG A 26 12.20 4.64 15.28
N LEU A 27 11.52 3.57 14.85
CA LEU A 27 10.90 2.58 15.73
C LEU A 27 11.83 1.37 15.92
N SER A 28 11.77 0.75 17.10
CA SER A 28 12.56 -0.42 17.45
C SER A 28 11.99 -1.73 16.86
N ALA A 29 10.73 -1.72 16.42
CA ALA A 29 10.02 -2.85 15.85
C ALA A 29 8.92 -2.38 14.88
N GLU A 30 8.23 -3.32 14.27
CA GLU A 30 7.03 -3.06 13.48
C GLU A 30 5.96 -2.35 14.33
N PRO A 31 5.19 -1.42 13.74
CA PRO A 31 4.31 -0.52 14.49
C PRO A 31 2.95 -1.11 14.88
N TYR A 32 2.69 -2.39 14.58
CA TYR A 32 1.35 -2.98 14.72
C TYR A 32 0.92 -3.22 16.16
N ASP A 33 1.87 -3.42 17.08
CA ASP A 33 1.63 -3.63 18.52
C ASP A 33 1.94 -2.39 19.37
N GLY A 34 2.16 -1.25 18.73
CA GLY A 34 2.47 0.02 19.39
C GLY A 34 3.69 0.70 18.82
N LEU A 35 3.91 1.96 19.23
CA LEU A 35 5.04 2.76 18.78
C LEU A 35 6.12 2.82 19.84
N HIS A 36 7.21 2.09 19.63
CA HIS A 36 8.36 2.05 20.53
C HIS A 36 9.56 2.71 19.83
N PHE A 37 9.97 3.89 20.30
CA PHE A 37 11.04 4.65 19.67
C PHE A 37 12.43 4.21 20.17
N THR A 38 13.41 4.18 19.27
CA THR A 38 14.82 3.92 19.62
C THR A 38 15.52 5.15 20.17
N GLY A 39 15.02 6.33 19.86
CA GLY A 39 15.70 7.61 20.10
C GLY A 39 16.49 8.12 18.89
N ASP A 40 16.69 7.29 17.86
CA ASP A 40 17.36 7.71 16.64
C ASP A 40 16.44 8.54 15.75
N GLU A 41 17.01 9.55 15.10
CA GLU A 41 16.31 10.39 14.12
C GLU A 41 17.13 10.50 12.83
N TYR A 42 16.45 10.51 11.69
CA TYR A 42 17.06 10.60 10.36
C TYR A 42 16.36 11.66 9.52
N ALA A 43 17.13 12.39 8.74
CA ALA A 43 16.57 13.30 7.74
C ALA A 43 16.00 12.53 6.54
N THR A 44 14.92 13.01 5.97
CA THR A 44 14.25 12.32 4.84
C THR A 44 15.12 12.15 3.59
N ASP A 45 16.11 13.03 3.39
CA ASP A 45 17.05 12.97 2.27
C ASP A 45 18.21 11.98 2.48
N SER A 46 18.42 11.52 3.72
CA SER A 46 19.46 10.55 4.08
C SER A 46 18.99 9.09 3.95
N VAL A 47 17.72 8.85 3.66
CA VAL A 47 17.11 7.52 3.61
C VAL A 47 16.58 7.19 2.21
N ILE A 48 16.23 5.92 2.02
CA ILE A 48 15.44 5.42 0.89
C ILE A 48 14.11 4.92 1.45
N PHE A 49 13.00 5.46 0.98
CA PHE A 49 11.69 4.99 1.39
C PHE A 49 11.34 3.68 0.69
N ASP A 50 10.85 2.73 1.46
CA ASP A 50 10.29 1.48 0.98
C ASP A 50 8.74 1.56 0.92
N ALA A 51 8.10 0.52 0.38
CA ALA A 51 6.65 0.38 0.52
C ALA A 51 6.27 0.40 2.00
N PRO A 52 5.14 1.04 2.39
CA PRO A 52 4.83 1.33 3.80
C PRO A 52 4.61 0.08 4.66
N CYS A 53 4.41 -1.08 4.04
CA CYS A 53 4.30 -2.37 4.70
C CYS A 53 4.76 -3.50 3.76
N GLU A 54 4.93 -4.71 4.30
CA GLU A 54 5.19 -5.94 3.54
C GLU A 54 3.93 -6.81 3.54
N PRO A 55 3.02 -6.64 2.58
CA PRO A 55 1.80 -7.43 2.58
C PRO A 55 2.08 -8.88 2.17
N SER A 56 1.53 -9.85 2.88
CA SER A 56 1.53 -11.25 2.47
C SER A 56 0.60 -11.50 1.26
N LYS A 57 -0.38 -10.64 1.08
CA LYS A 57 -1.35 -10.63 -0.03
C LYS A 57 -1.97 -9.25 -0.16
N ILE A 58 -2.47 -8.95 -1.35
CA ILE A 58 -3.28 -7.77 -1.62
C ILE A 58 -4.62 -8.25 -2.15
N VAL A 59 -5.69 -7.88 -1.47
CA VAL A 59 -7.07 -8.09 -1.94
C VAL A 59 -7.54 -6.79 -2.54
N ALA A 60 -7.71 -6.76 -3.85
CA ALA A 60 -8.16 -5.60 -4.59
C ALA A 60 -9.66 -5.67 -4.87
N VAL A 61 -10.28 -4.51 -5.03
CA VAL A 61 -11.72 -4.36 -5.28
C VAL A 61 -11.90 -3.65 -6.63
N GLY A 62 -12.34 -4.40 -7.64
CA GLY A 62 -12.63 -3.83 -8.96
C GLY A 62 -13.91 -3.01 -8.97
N LYS A 63 -13.94 -1.97 -9.84
CA LYS A 63 -15.09 -1.07 -10.03
C LYS A 63 -15.61 -0.44 -8.74
N ASN A 64 -14.69 -0.13 -7.82
CA ASN A 64 -15.01 0.41 -6.50
C ASN A 64 -15.31 1.93 -6.52
N TYR A 65 -14.96 2.64 -7.61
CA TYR A 65 -15.29 4.04 -7.84
C TYR A 65 -16.48 4.15 -8.80
N ARG A 66 -17.61 4.64 -8.29
CA ARG A 66 -18.86 4.73 -9.07
C ARG A 66 -18.69 5.54 -10.35
N ALA A 67 -18.03 6.68 -10.29
CA ALA A 67 -17.79 7.52 -11.47
C ALA A 67 -17.00 6.77 -12.56
N HIS A 68 -16.02 5.96 -12.17
CA HIS A 68 -15.24 5.16 -13.11
C HIS A 68 -16.08 4.03 -13.75
N ALA A 69 -16.95 3.37 -12.97
CA ALA A 69 -17.87 2.36 -13.50
C ALA A 69 -18.84 2.97 -14.52
N ASP A 70 -19.33 4.18 -14.25
CA ASP A 70 -20.23 4.91 -15.15
C ASP A 70 -19.53 5.32 -16.46
N GLU A 71 -18.27 5.76 -16.41
CA GLU A 71 -17.43 6.08 -17.59
C GLU A 71 -17.20 4.88 -18.50
N MET A 72 -17.04 3.69 -17.91
CA MET A 72 -16.85 2.45 -18.65
C MET A 72 -18.15 1.91 -19.26
N GLY A 73 -19.31 2.53 -18.97
CA GLY A 73 -20.62 2.07 -19.43
C GLY A 73 -21.07 0.76 -18.81
N GLU A 74 -20.39 0.34 -17.76
CA GLU A 74 -20.65 -0.88 -17.00
C GLU A 74 -21.31 -0.52 -15.69
N GLY A 75 -22.48 -1.09 -15.37
CA GLY A 75 -23.18 -0.83 -14.12
C GLY A 75 -22.34 -1.16 -12.89
N PHE A 76 -22.63 -0.50 -11.77
CA PHE A 76 -21.99 -0.81 -10.50
C PHE A 76 -22.35 -2.23 -10.03
N PRO A 77 -21.38 -3.09 -9.70
CA PRO A 77 -21.66 -4.46 -9.33
C PRO A 77 -22.45 -4.52 -8.01
N PRO A 78 -23.43 -5.44 -7.86
CA PRO A 78 -24.23 -5.59 -6.64
C PRO A 78 -23.40 -6.09 -5.45
N GLU A 79 -22.31 -6.78 -5.72
CA GLU A 79 -21.35 -7.28 -4.74
C GLU A 79 -19.94 -6.84 -5.12
N PRO A 80 -19.02 -6.69 -4.14
CA PRO A 80 -17.63 -6.32 -4.43
C PRO A 80 -16.95 -7.33 -5.36
N LEU A 81 -16.40 -6.85 -6.47
CA LEU A 81 -15.58 -7.66 -7.36
C LEU A 81 -14.17 -7.76 -6.79
N LEU A 82 -13.86 -8.89 -6.16
CA LEU A 82 -12.59 -9.11 -5.49
C LEU A 82 -11.60 -9.87 -6.37
N PHE A 83 -10.36 -9.43 -6.38
CA PHE A 83 -9.25 -10.14 -7.00
C PHE A 83 -7.97 -10.01 -6.16
N LEU A 84 -6.97 -10.82 -6.48
CA LEU A 84 -5.71 -10.85 -5.73
C LEU A 84 -4.57 -10.31 -6.60
N LYS A 85 -3.73 -9.50 -5.97
CA LYS A 85 -2.41 -9.17 -6.51
C LYS A 85 -1.35 -9.88 -5.66
N PRO A 86 -0.30 -10.46 -6.26
CA PRO A 86 0.77 -11.10 -5.51
C PRO A 86 1.58 -10.05 -4.73
N SER A 87 2.13 -10.42 -3.58
CA SER A 87 3.00 -9.54 -2.80
C SER A 87 4.24 -9.07 -3.58
N THR A 88 4.69 -9.88 -4.55
CA THR A 88 5.82 -9.56 -5.44
C THR A 88 5.53 -8.43 -6.44
N SER A 89 4.28 -7.97 -6.57
CA SER A 89 3.91 -6.82 -7.40
C SER A 89 4.10 -5.47 -6.70
N VAL A 90 4.45 -5.48 -5.40
CA VAL A 90 4.64 -4.25 -4.62
C VAL A 90 6.02 -3.67 -4.90
N ILE A 91 6.04 -2.42 -5.27
CA ILE A 91 7.24 -1.59 -5.37
C ILE A 91 7.09 -0.33 -4.53
N ALA A 92 8.19 0.28 -4.16
CA ALA A 92 8.20 1.49 -3.36
C ALA A 92 7.94 2.75 -4.19
N CYS A 93 7.65 3.85 -3.51
CA CYS A 93 7.55 5.17 -4.14
C CYS A 93 8.89 5.57 -4.75
N GLY A 94 8.88 5.94 -6.04
CA GLY A 94 10.08 6.30 -6.78
C GLY A 94 10.78 5.14 -7.50
N GLU A 95 10.36 3.91 -7.28
CA GLU A 95 10.81 2.77 -8.08
C GLU A 95 10.12 2.74 -9.45
N ALA A 96 10.81 2.22 -10.46
CA ALA A 96 10.33 2.18 -11.81
C ALA A 96 9.34 1.03 -12.05
N VAL A 97 8.19 1.35 -12.62
CA VAL A 97 7.28 0.35 -13.19
C VAL A 97 7.87 -0.14 -14.50
N ILE A 98 8.17 -1.43 -14.58
CA ILE A 98 8.70 -2.04 -15.80
C ILE A 98 7.53 -2.33 -16.75
N TYR A 99 7.53 -1.66 -17.91
CA TYR A 99 6.51 -1.88 -18.92
C TYR A 99 6.65 -3.28 -19.55
N PRO A 100 5.63 -4.16 -19.45
CA PRO A 100 5.74 -5.52 -19.97
C PRO A 100 5.66 -5.53 -21.50
N GLU A 101 6.55 -6.29 -22.17
CA GLU A 101 6.62 -6.36 -23.65
C GLU A 101 5.34 -6.90 -24.28
N ILE A 102 4.56 -7.72 -23.54
CA ILE A 102 3.31 -8.34 -24.00
C ILE A 102 2.11 -7.41 -23.97
N SER A 103 2.22 -6.23 -23.35
CA SER A 103 1.13 -5.24 -23.26
C SER A 103 1.42 -4.05 -24.16
N HIS A 104 0.39 -3.52 -24.76
CA HIS A 104 0.41 -2.29 -25.56
C HIS A 104 -0.30 -1.13 -24.87
N ARG A 105 -0.90 -1.40 -23.69
CA ARG A 105 -1.62 -0.39 -22.93
C ARG A 105 -1.50 -0.63 -21.43
N LEU A 106 -0.71 0.22 -20.79
CA LEU A 106 -0.53 0.24 -19.34
C LEU A 106 -1.19 1.49 -18.77
N ASP A 107 -2.21 1.32 -17.96
CA ASP A 107 -2.94 2.40 -17.30
C ASP A 107 -2.51 2.51 -15.83
N TYR A 108 -2.51 3.72 -15.30
CA TYR A 108 -2.39 3.96 -13.86
C TYR A 108 -3.79 3.95 -13.23
N GLU A 109 -3.90 3.48 -12.00
CA GLU A 109 -5.14 3.48 -11.22
C GLU A 109 -4.85 3.95 -9.80
N GLY A 110 -5.29 5.19 -9.48
CA GLY A 110 -5.14 5.76 -8.14
C GLY A 110 -6.11 5.15 -7.16
N GLU A 111 -5.59 4.44 -6.15
CA GLU A 111 -6.38 3.66 -5.20
C GLU A 111 -6.12 4.07 -3.75
N LEU A 112 -7.13 3.90 -2.90
CA LEU A 112 -7.02 3.94 -1.46
C LEU A 112 -6.76 2.53 -0.93
N ALA A 113 -5.57 2.31 -0.41
CA ALA A 113 -5.22 1.05 0.25
C ALA A 113 -5.49 1.11 1.75
N VAL A 114 -6.11 0.07 2.26
CA VAL A 114 -6.35 -0.16 3.70
C VAL A 114 -5.34 -1.17 4.21
N VAL A 115 -4.52 -0.78 5.16
CA VAL A 115 -3.55 -1.68 5.80
C VAL A 115 -4.19 -2.35 6.99
N ILE A 116 -4.30 -3.67 6.95
CA ILE A 116 -4.82 -4.49 8.05
C ILE A 116 -3.69 -4.78 9.03
N GLY A 117 -3.86 -4.37 10.28
CA GLY A 117 -2.85 -4.48 11.33
C GLY A 117 -3.02 -5.67 12.28
N LYS A 118 -4.14 -6.38 12.20
CA LYS A 118 -4.44 -7.53 13.07
C LYS A 118 -5.01 -8.68 12.27
N ARG A 119 -4.75 -9.91 12.71
CA ARG A 119 -5.39 -11.09 12.11
C ARG A 119 -6.91 -10.97 12.19
N ALA A 120 -7.58 -10.99 11.04
CA ALA A 120 -9.02 -10.84 10.91
C ALA A 120 -9.64 -12.13 10.36
N HIS A 121 -10.71 -12.62 11.01
CA HIS A 121 -11.51 -13.75 10.56
C HIS A 121 -12.94 -13.59 11.06
N ASN A 122 -13.91 -13.67 10.16
CA ASN A 122 -15.34 -13.53 10.48
C ASN A 122 -15.67 -12.27 11.31
N VAL A 123 -15.05 -11.14 10.94
CA VAL A 123 -15.21 -9.87 11.64
C VAL A 123 -16.63 -9.35 11.43
N GLN A 124 -17.31 -9.00 12.52
CA GLN A 124 -18.66 -8.43 12.47
C GLN A 124 -18.64 -7.04 11.82
N LYS A 125 -19.71 -6.77 11.05
CA LYS A 125 -19.90 -5.45 10.44
C LYS A 125 -19.99 -4.38 11.53
N GLY A 126 -19.15 -3.49 11.65
CA GLY A 126 -19.06 -2.46 12.71
C GLY A 126 -17.82 -2.58 13.59
N SER A 127 -17.19 -3.76 13.65
CA SER A 127 -15.90 -3.97 14.33
C SER A 127 -14.70 -3.90 13.38
N SER A 128 -14.91 -3.69 12.08
CA SER A 128 -13.84 -3.70 11.07
C SER A 128 -12.76 -2.65 11.35
N ALA A 129 -13.14 -1.49 11.89
CA ALA A 129 -12.20 -0.42 12.22
C ALA A 129 -11.11 -0.83 13.22
N GLU A 130 -11.37 -1.80 14.10
CA GLU A 130 -10.43 -2.31 15.08
C GLU A 130 -9.25 -3.09 14.47
N TYR A 131 -9.43 -3.54 13.22
CA TYR A 131 -8.44 -4.33 12.46
C TYR A 131 -7.64 -3.48 11.48
N ILE A 132 -8.07 -2.24 11.24
CA ILE A 132 -7.40 -1.31 10.33
C ILE A 132 -6.25 -0.64 11.08
N PHE A 133 -5.04 -0.81 10.56
CA PHE A 133 -3.86 -0.10 11.05
C PHE A 133 -3.78 1.31 10.48
N GLY A 134 -4.08 1.47 9.22
CA GLY A 134 -4.02 2.75 8.54
C GLY A 134 -4.39 2.70 7.07
N TYR A 135 -4.14 3.80 6.39
CA TYR A 135 -4.47 3.99 4.99
C TYR A 135 -3.25 4.54 4.25
N THR A 136 -3.12 4.17 2.98
CA THR A 136 -2.09 4.72 2.10
C THR A 136 -2.64 4.87 0.68
N CYS A 137 -1.98 5.70 -0.13
CA CYS A 137 -2.24 5.75 -1.57
C CYS A 137 -1.52 4.58 -2.25
N LEU A 138 -2.16 4.02 -3.26
CA LEU A 138 -1.63 2.93 -4.07
C LEU A 138 -1.89 3.26 -5.55
N ASN A 139 -1.00 2.84 -6.42
CA ASN A 139 -1.22 2.84 -7.86
C ASN A 139 -1.37 1.39 -8.32
N ASP A 140 -2.60 0.98 -8.68
CA ASP A 140 -2.88 -0.35 -9.22
C ASP A 140 -2.62 -0.36 -10.73
N VAL A 141 -1.35 -0.40 -11.09
CA VAL A 141 -0.93 -0.37 -12.49
C VAL A 141 -1.47 -1.59 -13.23
N THR A 142 -2.20 -1.33 -14.31
CA THR A 142 -2.99 -2.34 -15.03
C THR A 142 -2.62 -2.40 -16.52
N ALA A 143 -2.25 -3.60 -17.00
CA ALA A 143 -2.12 -3.88 -18.42
C ALA A 143 -3.53 -4.09 -19.00
N ARG A 144 -4.14 -3.00 -19.47
CA ARG A 144 -5.56 -2.94 -19.81
C ARG A 144 -5.98 -3.87 -20.93
N ASP A 145 -5.13 -4.06 -21.92
CA ASP A 145 -5.37 -4.92 -23.06
C ASP A 145 -5.30 -6.42 -22.75
N ILE A 146 -4.72 -6.78 -21.59
CA ILE A 146 -4.61 -8.17 -21.13
C ILE A 146 -5.64 -8.47 -20.03
N GLN A 147 -6.16 -7.44 -19.35
CA GLN A 147 -7.20 -7.58 -18.35
C GLN A 147 -8.49 -8.12 -19.00
N LYS A 148 -9.02 -9.24 -18.52
CA LYS A 148 -10.24 -9.89 -19.01
C LYS A 148 -11.28 -10.03 -17.91
#